data_caa9cc26fd60664af976a383ff5d350c
#
_entry.id   caa9cc26fd60664af976a383ff5d350c
#
_cell.length_a   1.000
_cell.length_b   1.000
_cell.length_c   1.000
_cell.angle_alpha   90.00
_cell.angle_beta   90.00
_cell.angle_gamma   90.00
#
_symmetry.space_group_name_H-M   'P 1'
#
loop_
_entity.id
_entity.type
_entity.pdbx_description
1 polymer ?
#
loop_
_entity_poly.entity_id
_entity_poly.type
_entity_poly.pdbx_seq_one_letter_code
_entity_poly.pdbx_strand_id
1 'polypeptide(L)'
;LFRGSNFIDPIDGRGYSRFFPYGYGKNQRPNALCPGTNSLERHRLLWLYLKDYTDFLTKPQKLLHIAPEQCFYGRFRKMNHLDYTTADLFSPLADMRFDVQDIPIEDDTYDTIFCNHVLEHVDDDKQAIRELRRILKPGGLAIMQVPLDPDYEVTDEDPSIKDPAERERRFRQYDHVRLYGQDYPERLKECGFTVSTFDAAKELPEGYFEKYALPKREMMHVVERSGFAEASALMDGLRRHGQHRCLSRQ
;
A
#
# COMPACT_ATOMS: atom_id res chain seq x y z
N LEU A 1 -22.24 11.76 -20.46
CA LEU A 1 -23.27 11.77 -19.40
C LEU A 1 -22.71 12.22 -18.04
N PHE A 2 -21.42 12.04 -17.75
CA PHE A 2 -20.82 12.34 -16.44
C PHE A 2 -19.78 13.48 -16.47
N ARG A 3 -19.57 14.14 -17.60
CA ARG A 3 -18.70 15.33 -17.68
C ARG A 3 -19.27 16.48 -16.86
N GLY A 4 -18.43 17.16 -16.11
CA GLY A 4 -18.79 18.26 -15.23
C GLY A 4 -17.57 18.81 -14.49
N SER A 5 -17.79 19.70 -13.52
CA SER A 5 -16.73 20.38 -12.77
C SER A 5 -16.81 20.15 -11.25
N ASN A 6 -17.73 19.30 -10.78
CA ASN A 6 -17.90 19.11 -9.34
C ASN A 6 -16.74 18.33 -8.73
N PHE A 7 -16.20 17.35 -9.49
CA PHE A 7 -15.06 16.54 -9.07
C PHE A 7 -14.04 16.44 -10.20
N ILE A 8 -12.79 16.26 -9.86
CA ILE A 8 -11.71 15.95 -10.79
C ILE A 8 -11.12 14.59 -10.43
N ASP A 9 -10.92 13.72 -11.40
CA ASP A 9 -10.06 12.56 -11.19
C ASP A 9 -8.60 12.96 -11.52
N PRO A 10 -7.69 12.96 -10.53
CA PRO A 10 -6.31 13.36 -10.77
C PRO A 10 -5.55 12.38 -11.69
N ILE A 11 -6.04 11.14 -11.84
CA ILE A 11 -5.41 10.10 -12.66
C ILE A 11 -5.57 10.40 -14.15
N ASP A 12 -6.74 10.87 -14.62
CA ASP A 12 -6.96 11.24 -16.01
C ASP A 12 -7.06 12.75 -16.28
N GLY A 13 -7.09 13.55 -15.19
CA GLY A 13 -7.18 15.01 -15.23
C GLY A 13 -8.56 15.53 -15.66
N ARG A 14 -9.58 14.68 -15.79
CA ARG A 14 -10.91 15.06 -16.28
C ARG A 14 -11.84 15.48 -15.16
N GLY A 15 -12.75 16.40 -15.50
CA GLY A 15 -13.83 16.84 -14.63
C GLY A 15 -15.10 16.01 -14.79
N TYR A 16 -15.76 15.74 -13.68
CA TYR A 16 -16.99 14.94 -13.58
C TYR A 16 -18.05 15.66 -12.76
N SER A 17 -19.33 15.50 -13.16
CA SER A 17 -20.47 16.01 -12.41
C SER A 17 -20.73 15.20 -11.14
N ARG A 18 -20.42 13.91 -11.14
CA ARG A 18 -20.49 12.98 -10.01
C ARG A 18 -19.65 11.76 -10.26
N PHE A 19 -19.24 11.09 -9.17
CA PHE A 19 -18.74 9.71 -9.21
C PHE A 19 -19.86 8.74 -8.79
N PHE A 20 -19.65 7.44 -9.06
CA PHE A 20 -20.59 6.42 -8.62
C PHE A 20 -20.43 6.14 -7.13
N PRO A 21 -21.50 5.71 -6.44
CA PRO A 21 -21.36 5.13 -5.12
C PRO A 21 -20.62 3.81 -5.20
N TYR A 22 -19.86 3.47 -4.14
CA TYR A 22 -19.14 2.20 -4.03
C TYR A 22 -19.17 1.68 -2.60
N GLY A 23 -19.23 0.34 -2.44
CA GLY A 23 -19.32 -0.36 -1.17
C GLY A 23 -20.57 -1.21 -1.10
N TYR A 24 -20.69 -1.99 -0.02
CA TYR A 24 -21.79 -2.95 0.16
C TYR A 24 -22.73 -2.49 1.28
N GLY A 25 -24.04 -2.67 1.08
CA GLY A 25 -25.06 -2.41 2.07
C GLY A 25 -24.98 -1.01 2.70
N LYS A 26 -24.90 -0.96 4.03
CA LYS A 26 -24.82 0.31 4.78
C LYS A 26 -23.47 1.03 4.67
N ASN A 27 -22.45 0.35 4.15
CA ASN A 27 -21.10 0.90 3.98
C ASN A 27 -20.89 1.52 2.60
N GLN A 28 -21.96 1.74 1.83
CA GLN A 28 -21.88 2.40 0.54
C GLN A 28 -21.50 3.88 0.71
N ARG A 29 -20.41 4.27 0.06
CA ARG A 29 -19.91 5.66 0.05
C ARG A 29 -20.34 6.37 -1.23
N PRO A 30 -20.92 7.58 -1.15
CA PRO A 30 -21.26 8.38 -2.33
C PRO A 30 -19.98 8.92 -2.99
N ASN A 31 -20.01 9.16 -4.29
CA ASN A 31 -18.91 9.73 -5.07
C ASN A 31 -17.55 9.00 -4.88
N ALA A 32 -17.58 7.70 -4.73
CA ALA A 32 -16.40 6.91 -4.47
C ALA A 32 -15.69 6.45 -5.75
N LEU A 33 -16.44 5.91 -6.73
CA LEU A 33 -15.90 5.28 -7.94
C LEU A 33 -15.98 6.22 -9.14
N CYS A 34 -14.83 6.61 -9.69
CA CYS A 34 -14.77 7.42 -10.91
C CYS A 34 -15.26 6.63 -12.14
N PRO A 35 -16.23 7.14 -12.91
CA PRO A 35 -16.74 6.43 -14.08
C PRO A 35 -15.79 6.35 -15.27
N GLY A 36 -14.71 7.15 -15.28
CA GLY A 36 -13.75 7.20 -16.38
C GLY A 36 -12.53 6.31 -16.18
N THR A 37 -12.05 6.20 -14.97
CA THR A 37 -10.83 5.45 -14.64
C THR A 37 -11.07 4.21 -13.80
N ASN A 38 -12.28 4.06 -13.21
CA ASN A 38 -12.59 3.10 -12.16
C ASN A 38 -11.75 3.31 -10.88
N SER A 39 -11.22 4.52 -10.68
CA SER A 39 -10.50 4.84 -9.45
C SER A 39 -11.44 4.97 -8.26
N LEU A 40 -11.03 4.44 -7.12
CA LEU A 40 -11.61 4.72 -5.82
C LEU A 40 -10.87 5.89 -5.14
N GLU A 41 -11.39 6.35 -4.00
CA GLU A 41 -10.85 7.44 -3.21
C GLU A 41 -9.36 7.22 -2.88
N ARG A 42 -9.01 6.03 -2.39
CA ARG A 42 -7.63 5.63 -2.05
C ARG A 42 -6.67 5.65 -3.26
N HIS A 43 -7.17 5.30 -4.44
CA HIS A 43 -6.37 5.34 -5.68
C HIS A 43 -6.04 6.77 -6.08
N ARG A 44 -6.99 7.69 -5.93
CA ARG A 44 -6.79 9.11 -6.20
C ARG A 44 -5.82 9.73 -5.20
N LEU A 45 -5.91 9.33 -3.92
CA LEU A 45 -4.96 9.74 -2.90
C LEU A 45 -3.55 9.26 -3.22
N LEU A 46 -3.39 7.96 -3.53
CA LEU A 46 -2.11 7.39 -3.93
C LEU A 46 -1.53 8.12 -5.16
N TRP A 47 -2.35 8.39 -6.18
CA TRP A 47 -1.90 9.12 -7.36
C TRP A 47 -1.39 10.53 -7.03
N LEU A 48 -2.10 11.27 -6.18
CA LEU A 48 -1.66 12.60 -5.74
C LEU A 48 -0.34 12.52 -4.96
N TYR A 49 -0.19 11.54 -4.08
CA TYR A 49 1.06 11.31 -3.38
C TYR A 49 2.21 11.04 -4.35
N LEU A 50 2.05 10.10 -5.27
CA LEU A 50 3.07 9.77 -6.28
C LEU A 50 3.46 10.97 -7.14
N LYS A 51 2.48 11.81 -7.48
CA LYS A 51 2.66 12.97 -8.34
C LYS A 51 3.33 14.15 -7.63
N ASP A 52 2.89 14.48 -6.41
CA ASP A 52 3.19 15.74 -5.77
C ASP A 52 4.29 15.60 -4.68
N TYR A 53 4.55 14.37 -4.20
CA TYR A 53 5.47 14.09 -3.09
C TYR A 53 6.62 13.13 -3.45
N THR A 54 6.64 12.59 -4.67
CA THR A 54 7.72 11.70 -5.13
C THR A 54 8.15 12.04 -6.55
N ASP A 55 9.24 11.44 -7.00
CA ASP A 55 9.72 11.49 -8.39
C ASP A 55 9.20 10.30 -9.25
N PHE A 56 8.22 9.53 -8.74
CA PHE A 56 7.71 8.31 -9.36
C PHE A 56 7.29 8.49 -10.82
N LEU A 57 6.63 9.62 -11.16
CA LEU A 57 6.10 9.85 -12.50
C LEU A 57 7.15 10.31 -13.52
N THR A 58 8.41 10.51 -13.10
CA THR A 58 9.46 11.07 -13.97
C THR A 58 10.75 10.29 -13.97
N LYS A 59 11.10 9.64 -12.85
CA LYS A 59 12.35 8.92 -12.68
C LYS A 59 12.28 7.52 -13.30
N PRO A 60 13.28 7.11 -14.10
CA PRO A 60 13.40 5.73 -14.54
C PRO A 60 13.52 4.77 -13.36
N GLN A 61 12.66 3.74 -13.33
CA GLN A 61 12.64 2.78 -12.24
C GLN A 61 11.97 1.47 -12.63
N LYS A 62 12.32 0.41 -11.90
CA LYS A 62 11.72 -0.92 -12.03
C LYS A 62 10.60 -1.07 -11.00
N LEU A 63 9.38 -1.23 -11.48
CA LEU A 63 8.16 -1.31 -10.67
C LEU A 63 7.56 -2.71 -10.71
N LEU A 64 7.35 -3.31 -9.54
CA LEU A 64 6.48 -4.48 -9.36
C LEU A 64 5.13 -4.03 -8.79
N HIS A 65 4.06 -4.47 -9.42
CA HIS A 65 2.70 -4.18 -8.98
C HIS A 65 1.94 -5.49 -8.73
N ILE A 66 1.79 -5.84 -7.46
CA ILE A 66 1.05 -7.03 -7.02
C ILE A 66 -0.45 -6.73 -7.05
N ALA A 67 -1.27 -7.64 -7.57
CA ALA A 67 -2.72 -7.49 -7.74
C ALA A 67 -3.10 -6.14 -8.35
N PRO A 68 -2.64 -5.83 -9.57
CA PRO A 68 -2.62 -4.47 -10.10
C PRO A 68 -4.01 -3.87 -10.25
N GLU A 69 -4.20 -2.68 -9.67
CA GLU A 69 -5.44 -1.94 -9.76
C GLU A 69 -5.70 -1.46 -11.21
N GLN A 70 -6.91 -1.68 -11.67
CA GLN A 70 -7.32 -1.38 -13.05
C GLN A 70 -7.10 0.08 -13.45
N CYS A 71 -7.26 1.03 -12.52
CA CYS A 71 -7.09 2.45 -12.77
C CYS A 71 -5.64 2.84 -13.08
N PHE A 72 -4.65 2.07 -12.63
CA PHE A 72 -3.22 2.28 -12.85
C PHE A 72 -2.63 1.43 -13.97
N TYR A 73 -3.09 0.17 -14.09
CA TYR A 73 -2.50 -0.84 -14.98
C TYR A 73 -2.20 -0.33 -16.39
N GLY A 74 -3.24 0.12 -17.11
CA GLY A 74 -3.08 0.58 -18.50
C GLY A 74 -2.31 1.90 -18.64
N ARG A 75 -2.17 2.66 -17.55
CA ARG A 75 -1.45 3.92 -17.52
C ARG A 75 0.04 3.68 -17.28
N PHE A 76 0.39 2.87 -16.28
CA PHE A 76 1.79 2.54 -15.99
C PHE A 76 2.46 1.81 -17.15
N ARG A 77 1.75 0.93 -17.85
CA ARG A 77 2.25 0.28 -19.07
C ARG A 77 2.60 1.24 -20.22
N LYS A 78 2.10 2.47 -20.20
CA LYS A 78 2.39 3.50 -21.21
C LYS A 78 3.48 4.46 -20.78
N MET A 79 4.00 4.34 -19.59
CA MET A 79 5.07 5.20 -19.07
C MET A 79 6.43 4.61 -19.44
N ASN A 80 7.11 5.19 -20.42
CA ASN A 80 8.37 4.67 -20.95
C ASN A 80 9.53 4.67 -19.94
N HIS A 81 9.42 5.42 -18.84
CA HIS A 81 10.42 5.44 -17.77
C HIS A 81 10.22 4.31 -16.75
N LEU A 82 9.09 3.59 -16.78
CA LEU A 82 8.84 2.46 -15.92
C LEU A 82 9.17 1.13 -16.62
N ASP A 83 10.08 0.36 -16.02
CA ASP A 83 10.16 -1.08 -16.28
C ASP A 83 9.09 -1.77 -15.41
N TYR A 84 7.89 -1.87 -15.98
CA TYR A 84 6.67 -2.22 -15.25
C TYR A 84 6.33 -3.69 -15.39
N THR A 85 6.36 -4.39 -14.27
CA THR A 85 5.97 -5.81 -14.12
C THR A 85 4.76 -5.91 -13.21
N THR A 86 3.82 -6.77 -13.56
CA THR A 86 2.65 -7.10 -12.73
C THR A 86 2.69 -8.54 -12.25
N ALA A 87 2.18 -8.79 -11.05
CA ALA A 87 2.05 -10.14 -10.50
C ALA A 87 0.71 -10.32 -9.80
N ASP A 88 0.18 -11.53 -9.84
CA ASP A 88 -1.07 -11.89 -9.18
C ASP A 88 -1.08 -13.40 -8.92
N LEU A 89 -1.76 -13.85 -7.86
CA LEU A 89 -1.85 -15.28 -7.55
C LEU A 89 -2.75 -16.03 -8.53
N PHE A 90 -3.82 -15.40 -9.01
CA PHE A 90 -4.89 -16.05 -9.78
C PHE A 90 -5.08 -15.47 -11.18
N SER A 91 -4.86 -14.17 -11.35
CA SER A 91 -5.14 -13.49 -12.61
C SER A 91 -4.22 -13.96 -13.75
N PRO A 92 -4.78 -14.46 -14.87
CA PRO A 92 -3.99 -14.81 -16.04
C PRO A 92 -3.49 -13.60 -16.83
N LEU A 93 -3.92 -12.39 -16.44
CA LEU A 93 -3.54 -11.13 -17.12
C LEU A 93 -2.28 -10.50 -16.55
N ALA A 94 -1.80 -10.98 -15.40
CA ALA A 94 -0.54 -10.54 -14.81
C ALA A 94 0.65 -11.14 -15.58
N ASP A 95 1.78 -10.42 -15.60
CA ASP A 95 3.01 -10.85 -16.26
C ASP A 95 3.64 -12.06 -15.54
N MET A 96 3.46 -12.11 -14.22
CA MET A 96 3.96 -13.20 -13.36
C MET A 96 2.83 -13.74 -12.49
N ARG A 97 2.96 -15.02 -12.11
CA ARG A 97 2.02 -15.68 -11.21
C ARG A 97 2.77 -16.37 -10.08
N PHE A 98 2.55 -15.91 -8.85
CA PHE A 98 3.15 -16.48 -7.65
C PHE A 98 2.37 -16.08 -6.39
N ASP A 99 2.64 -16.80 -5.29
CA ASP A 99 2.21 -16.41 -3.96
C ASP A 99 3.18 -15.36 -3.40
N VAL A 100 2.65 -14.29 -2.83
CA VAL A 100 3.44 -13.22 -2.22
C VAL A 100 4.24 -13.68 -0.99
N GLN A 101 3.90 -14.85 -0.43
CA GLN A 101 4.65 -15.49 0.67
C GLN A 101 5.90 -16.26 0.20
N ASP A 102 6.02 -16.54 -1.12
CA ASP A 102 7.15 -17.25 -1.73
C ASP A 102 7.39 -16.68 -3.13
N ILE A 103 8.12 -15.57 -3.19
CA ILE A 103 8.31 -14.80 -4.44
C ILE A 103 9.52 -15.35 -5.21
N PRO A 104 9.34 -15.91 -6.42
CA PRO A 104 10.42 -16.50 -7.23
C PRO A 104 11.22 -15.43 -7.99
N ILE A 105 11.67 -14.41 -7.27
CA ILE A 105 12.43 -13.26 -7.80
C ILE A 105 13.67 -13.08 -6.94
N GLU A 106 14.78 -12.72 -7.57
CA GLU A 106 16.04 -12.46 -6.90
C GLU A 106 15.96 -11.25 -5.96
N ASP A 107 16.81 -11.23 -4.93
CA ASP A 107 16.96 -10.11 -4.01
C ASP A 107 17.28 -8.82 -4.77
N ASP A 108 16.95 -7.67 -4.19
CA ASP A 108 17.37 -6.36 -4.68
C ASP A 108 17.00 -6.07 -6.15
N THR A 109 15.84 -6.56 -6.60
CA THR A 109 15.43 -6.50 -8.01
C THR A 109 14.65 -5.22 -8.36
N TYR A 110 13.74 -4.76 -7.49
CA TYR A 110 12.83 -3.65 -7.79
C TYR A 110 13.18 -2.36 -7.04
N ASP A 111 12.98 -1.22 -7.71
CA ASP A 111 13.13 0.11 -7.10
C ASP A 111 11.88 0.50 -6.34
N THR A 112 10.71 0.06 -6.85
CA THR A 112 9.40 0.35 -6.25
C THR A 112 8.51 -0.89 -6.30
N ILE A 113 7.73 -1.11 -5.23
CA ILE A 113 6.73 -2.19 -5.14
C ILE A 113 5.39 -1.61 -4.70
N PHE A 114 4.31 -1.99 -5.39
CA PHE A 114 2.94 -1.78 -4.95
C PHE A 114 2.29 -3.12 -4.62
N CYS A 115 1.78 -3.24 -3.40
CA CYS A 115 1.08 -4.42 -2.89
C CYS A 115 -0.09 -3.95 -2.02
N ASN A 116 -1.15 -3.48 -2.69
CA ASN A 116 -2.29 -2.86 -2.03
C ASN A 116 -3.46 -3.84 -1.94
N HIS A 117 -4.07 -3.94 -0.76
CA HIS A 117 -5.22 -4.82 -0.53
C HIS A 117 -4.96 -6.29 -0.89
N VAL A 118 -3.82 -6.80 -0.44
CA VAL A 118 -3.37 -8.20 -0.62
C VAL A 118 -3.13 -8.86 0.73
N LEU A 119 -2.47 -8.17 1.66
CA LEU A 119 -2.00 -8.76 2.91
C LEU A 119 -3.12 -9.24 3.83
N GLU A 120 -4.31 -8.66 3.72
CA GLU A 120 -5.50 -9.11 4.45
C GLU A 120 -6.02 -10.49 4.02
N HIS A 121 -5.60 -10.96 2.84
CA HIS A 121 -5.99 -12.26 2.28
C HIS A 121 -4.94 -13.36 2.50
N VAL A 122 -3.74 -13.01 2.97
CA VAL A 122 -2.58 -13.89 3.06
C VAL A 122 -2.51 -14.57 4.42
N ASP A 123 -2.22 -15.85 4.49
CA ASP A 123 -2.16 -16.58 5.76
C ASP A 123 -1.03 -16.04 6.68
N ASP A 124 0.18 -15.86 6.18
CA ASP A 124 1.33 -15.26 6.89
C ASP A 124 1.76 -13.95 6.22
N ASP A 125 1.14 -12.85 6.63
CA ASP A 125 1.46 -11.53 6.10
C ASP A 125 2.89 -11.06 6.45
N LYS A 126 3.41 -11.46 7.61
CA LYS A 126 4.80 -11.12 7.97
C LYS A 126 5.80 -11.80 7.05
N GLN A 127 5.53 -13.03 6.62
CA GLN A 127 6.35 -13.70 5.61
C GLN A 127 6.25 -12.98 4.25
N ALA A 128 5.04 -12.63 3.81
CA ALA A 128 4.84 -11.85 2.60
C ALA A 128 5.57 -10.50 2.64
N ILE A 129 5.49 -9.78 3.76
CA ILE A 129 6.19 -8.49 3.95
C ILE A 129 7.71 -8.67 3.88
N ARG A 130 8.26 -9.76 4.46
CA ARG A 130 9.71 -10.06 4.36
C ARG A 130 10.14 -10.38 2.93
N GLU A 131 9.34 -11.12 2.17
CA GLU A 131 9.60 -11.41 0.75
C GLU A 131 9.57 -10.13 -0.09
N LEU A 132 8.56 -9.27 0.10
CA LEU A 132 8.50 -7.97 -0.57
C LEU A 132 9.73 -7.11 -0.23
N ARG A 133 10.17 -7.14 1.04
CA ARG A 133 11.38 -6.43 1.46
C ARG A 133 12.64 -7.03 0.81
N ARG A 134 12.73 -8.34 0.69
CA ARG A 134 13.88 -9.05 0.11
C ARG A 134 14.11 -8.62 -1.33
N ILE A 135 13.06 -8.59 -2.14
CA ILE A 135 13.13 -8.25 -3.57
C ILE A 135 13.21 -6.74 -3.84
N LEU A 136 12.92 -5.90 -2.85
CA LEU A 136 13.05 -4.44 -2.95
C LEU A 136 14.52 -4.05 -2.74
N LYS A 137 15.07 -3.20 -3.59
CA LYS A 137 16.44 -2.68 -3.47
C LYS A 137 16.63 -1.89 -2.18
N PRO A 138 17.86 -1.83 -1.63
CA PRO A 138 18.19 -0.84 -0.59
C PRO A 138 17.89 0.59 -1.05
N GLY A 139 17.16 1.36 -0.23
CA GLY A 139 16.63 2.68 -0.60
C GLY A 139 15.39 2.64 -1.51
N GLY A 140 14.88 1.47 -1.81
CA GLY A 140 13.66 1.30 -2.58
C GLY A 140 12.40 1.58 -1.76
N LEU A 141 11.33 1.96 -2.46
CA LEU A 141 10.03 2.35 -1.90
C LEU A 141 9.01 1.23 -2.07
N ALA A 142 8.23 0.93 -1.03
CA ALA A 142 7.04 0.11 -1.21
C ALA A 142 5.79 0.80 -0.63
N ILE A 143 4.66 0.57 -1.29
CA ILE A 143 3.34 1.00 -0.83
C ILE A 143 2.50 -0.25 -0.66
N MET A 144 2.11 -0.50 0.59
CA MET A 144 1.37 -1.69 1.01
C MET A 144 0.15 -1.25 1.82
N GLN A 145 -0.89 -0.79 1.12
CA GLN A 145 -2.13 -0.37 1.76
C GLN A 145 -2.98 -1.57 2.13
N VAL A 146 -3.60 -1.51 3.30
CA VAL A 146 -4.53 -2.52 3.81
C VAL A 146 -5.80 -1.82 4.34
N PRO A 147 -6.95 -2.51 4.43
CA PRO A 147 -8.11 -2.00 5.14
C PRO A 147 -7.81 -1.92 6.64
N LEU A 148 -7.46 -0.73 7.11
CA LEU A 148 -7.14 -0.46 8.50
C LEU A 148 -8.35 0.09 9.23
N ASP A 149 -8.67 -0.49 10.39
CA ASP A 149 -9.72 0.02 11.27
C ASP A 149 -9.09 0.81 12.43
N PRO A 150 -9.28 2.12 12.49
CA PRO A 150 -8.68 2.96 13.52
C PRO A 150 -9.29 2.72 14.93
N ASP A 151 -10.39 2.01 15.03
CA ASP A 151 -11.02 1.67 16.32
C ASP A 151 -10.37 0.44 16.98
N TYR A 152 -9.49 -0.28 16.26
CA TYR A 152 -8.71 -1.40 16.78
C TYR A 152 -7.27 -0.98 17.04
N GLU A 153 -6.82 -1.10 18.29
CA GLU A 153 -5.41 -0.84 18.65
C GLU A 153 -4.47 -1.91 18.08
N VAL A 154 -4.93 -3.16 18.07
CA VAL A 154 -4.18 -4.33 17.62
C VAL A 154 -4.95 -5.04 16.52
N THR A 155 -4.22 -5.52 15.51
CA THR A 155 -4.76 -6.34 14.41
C THR A 155 -5.51 -7.55 14.95
N ASP A 156 -6.77 -7.71 14.56
CA ASP A 156 -7.60 -8.86 14.87
C ASP A 156 -7.39 -9.95 13.82
N GLU A 157 -6.77 -11.06 14.22
CA GLU A 157 -6.53 -12.22 13.35
C GLU A 157 -6.78 -13.53 14.06
N ASP A 158 -7.35 -14.50 13.34
CA ASP A 158 -7.59 -15.83 13.86
C ASP A 158 -7.51 -16.87 12.73
N PRO A 159 -6.38 -17.56 12.59
CA PRO A 159 -6.17 -18.51 11.51
C PRO A 159 -7.06 -19.75 11.60
N SER A 160 -7.76 -19.99 12.71
CA SER A 160 -8.69 -21.10 12.88
C SER A 160 -10.01 -20.87 12.15
N ILE A 161 -10.39 -19.62 11.91
CA ILE A 161 -11.64 -19.27 11.21
C ILE A 161 -11.49 -19.57 9.72
N LYS A 162 -12.24 -20.55 9.23
CA LYS A 162 -12.25 -20.94 7.81
C LYS A 162 -13.62 -20.69 7.15
N ASP A 163 -14.67 -20.51 7.95
CA ASP A 163 -16.01 -20.23 7.45
C ASP A 163 -16.11 -18.81 6.87
N PRO A 164 -16.52 -18.66 5.56
CA PRO A 164 -16.58 -17.36 4.91
C PRO A 164 -17.55 -16.37 5.57
N ALA A 165 -18.68 -16.83 6.12
CA ALA A 165 -19.65 -15.97 6.76
C ALA A 165 -19.12 -15.45 8.11
N GLU A 166 -18.35 -16.28 8.82
CA GLU A 166 -17.68 -15.83 10.04
C GLU A 166 -16.54 -14.86 9.76
N ARG A 167 -15.75 -15.10 8.70
CA ARG A 167 -14.74 -14.12 8.22
C ARG A 167 -15.37 -12.78 7.87
N GLU A 168 -16.47 -12.78 7.10
CA GLU A 168 -17.18 -11.55 6.76
C GLU A 168 -17.67 -10.80 8.02
N ARG A 169 -18.21 -11.53 8.99
CA ARG A 169 -18.70 -10.95 10.25
C ARG A 169 -17.58 -10.34 11.09
N ARG A 170 -16.40 -11.00 11.19
CA ARG A 170 -15.29 -10.57 12.03
C ARG A 170 -14.32 -9.66 11.31
N PHE A 171 -13.93 -10.00 10.07
CA PHE A 171 -12.93 -9.31 9.27
C PHE A 171 -13.53 -8.47 8.12
N ARG A 172 -14.87 -8.35 8.08
CA ARG A 172 -15.64 -7.49 7.16
C ARG A 172 -15.71 -7.95 5.71
N GLN A 173 -15.01 -9.03 5.33
CA GLN A 173 -15.09 -9.63 4.01
C GLN A 173 -14.89 -11.15 4.12
N TYR A 174 -15.56 -11.92 3.27
CA TYR A 174 -15.64 -13.37 3.33
C TYR A 174 -14.29 -14.10 3.13
N ASP A 175 -13.32 -13.46 2.50
CA ASP A 175 -11.98 -13.97 2.19
C ASP A 175 -10.85 -13.26 2.96
N HIS A 176 -11.17 -12.30 3.83
CA HIS A 176 -10.20 -11.74 4.76
C HIS A 176 -9.85 -12.74 5.86
N VAL A 177 -8.59 -12.81 6.24
CA VAL A 177 -8.10 -13.63 7.35
C VAL A 177 -7.72 -12.80 8.58
N ARG A 178 -7.74 -11.46 8.42
CA ARG A 178 -7.50 -10.48 9.47
C ARG A 178 -8.18 -9.13 9.19
N LEU A 179 -8.32 -8.36 10.26
CA LEU A 179 -8.68 -6.94 10.22
C LEU A 179 -7.53 -6.15 10.87
N TYR A 180 -6.83 -5.34 10.09
CA TYR A 180 -5.70 -4.55 10.60
C TYR A 180 -6.14 -3.45 11.55
N GLY A 181 -5.38 -3.30 12.64
CA GLY A 181 -5.48 -2.24 13.63
C GLY A 181 -4.40 -1.17 13.48
N GLN A 182 -4.31 -0.31 14.49
CA GLN A 182 -3.32 0.78 14.55
C GLN A 182 -1.87 0.29 14.65
N ASP A 183 -1.66 -0.99 14.99
CA ASP A 183 -0.36 -1.66 15.07
C ASP A 183 0.24 -2.03 13.70
N TYR A 184 -0.47 -1.79 12.60
CA TYR A 184 0.02 -2.13 11.26
C TYR A 184 1.40 -1.52 10.92
N PRO A 185 1.68 -0.24 11.22
CA PRO A 185 3.02 0.33 11.00
C PRO A 185 4.13 -0.39 11.80
N GLU A 186 3.84 -0.82 13.03
CA GLU A 186 4.80 -1.58 13.84
C GLU A 186 5.04 -2.97 13.24
N ARG A 187 4.01 -3.62 12.70
CA ARG A 187 4.11 -4.90 11.99
C ARG A 187 5.05 -4.81 10.78
N LEU A 188 5.01 -3.70 10.04
CA LEU A 188 5.93 -3.41 8.94
C LEU A 188 7.38 -3.19 9.43
N LYS A 189 7.56 -2.46 10.53
CA LYS A 189 8.87 -2.23 11.16
C LYS A 189 9.49 -3.52 11.69
N GLU A 190 8.70 -4.42 12.28
CA GLU A 190 9.16 -5.75 12.73
C GLU A 190 9.71 -6.60 11.58
N CYS A 191 9.22 -6.38 10.36
CA CYS A 191 9.73 -7.01 9.14
C CYS A 191 10.94 -6.29 8.53
N GLY A 192 11.43 -5.22 9.18
CA GLY A 192 12.68 -4.53 8.85
C GLY A 192 12.52 -3.35 7.89
N PHE A 193 11.32 -2.82 7.71
CA PHE A 193 11.10 -1.59 6.97
C PHE A 193 11.26 -0.34 7.85
N THR A 194 11.66 0.76 7.25
CA THR A 194 11.43 2.11 7.77
C THR A 194 10.05 2.54 7.31
N VAL A 195 9.20 3.00 8.23
CA VAL A 195 7.81 3.35 7.94
C VAL A 195 7.62 4.85 8.13
N SER A 196 7.12 5.52 7.10
CA SER A 196 6.59 6.88 7.16
C SER A 196 5.08 6.85 6.93
N THR A 197 4.37 7.78 7.58
CA THR A 197 2.92 7.89 7.44
C THR A 197 2.58 9.22 6.80
N PHE A 198 1.94 9.16 5.64
CA PHE A 198 1.38 10.33 4.98
C PHE A 198 -0.04 10.56 5.50
N ASP A 199 -0.20 11.63 6.26
CA ASP A 199 -1.50 12.07 6.78
C ASP A 199 -2.11 13.07 5.78
N ALA A 200 -3.01 12.59 4.93
CA ALA A 200 -3.62 13.41 3.90
C ALA A 200 -4.32 14.66 4.46
N ALA A 201 -4.85 14.59 5.68
CA ALA A 201 -5.54 15.73 6.30
C ALA A 201 -4.59 16.87 6.70
N LYS A 202 -3.31 16.57 6.93
CA LYS A 202 -2.27 17.56 7.27
C LYS A 202 -1.44 18.01 6.07
N GLU A 203 -1.21 17.10 5.12
CA GLU A 203 -0.25 17.29 4.05
C GLU A 203 -0.86 17.89 2.77
N LEU A 204 -2.14 17.57 2.51
CA LEU A 204 -2.78 18.03 1.27
C LEU A 204 -3.28 19.49 1.38
N PRO A 205 -3.20 20.26 0.29
CA PRO A 205 -3.75 21.60 0.24
C PRO A 205 -5.25 21.64 0.51
N GLU A 206 -5.72 22.76 1.05
CA GLU A 206 -7.14 23.03 1.27
C GLU A 206 -7.96 22.83 -0.02
N GLY A 207 -9.16 22.23 0.10
CA GLY A 207 -10.05 21.95 -1.02
C GLY A 207 -9.74 20.69 -1.82
N TYR A 208 -8.64 19.97 -1.54
CA TYR A 208 -8.31 18.73 -2.26
C TYR A 208 -9.30 17.61 -1.96
N PHE A 209 -9.80 17.53 -0.74
CA PHE A 209 -10.75 16.48 -0.34
C PHE A 209 -12.05 16.55 -1.13
N GLU A 210 -12.59 17.73 -1.30
CA GLU A 210 -13.80 17.99 -2.06
C GLU A 210 -13.54 17.83 -3.57
N LYS A 211 -12.48 18.45 -4.05
CA LYS A 211 -12.12 18.50 -5.47
C LYS A 211 -11.87 17.10 -6.06
N TYR A 212 -11.18 16.23 -5.32
CA TYR A 212 -10.80 14.90 -5.79
C TYR A 212 -11.64 13.78 -5.15
N ALA A 213 -12.64 14.13 -4.33
CA ALA A 213 -13.46 13.20 -3.57
C ALA A 213 -12.57 12.18 -2.82
N LEU A 214 -11.69 12.67 -1.93
CA LEU A 214 -10.72 11.86 -1.20
C LEU A 214 -11.31 11.29 0.11
N PRO A 215 -10.73 10.23 0.65
CA PRO A 215 -11.13 9.66 1.93
C PRO A 215 -10.65 10.57 3.08
N LYS A 216 -11.57 10.98 3.96
CA LYS A 216 -11.27 11.99 5.01
C LYS A 216 -10.37 11.50 6.15
N ARG A 217 -10.21 10.19 6.33
CA ARG A 217 -9.48 9.59 7.47
C ARG A 217 -8.46 8.55 7.06
N GLU A 218 -8.09 8.50 5.79
CA GLU A 218 -7.13 7.51 5.33
C GLU A 218 -5.70 8.00 5.56
N MET A 219 -4.94 7.20 6.26
CA MET A 219 -3.49 7.35 6.39
C MET A 219 -2.82 6.38 5.42
N MET A 220 -1.85 6.86 4.67
CA MET A 220 -1.09 6.01 3.78
C MET A 220 0.28 5.72 4.40
N HIS A 221 0.56 4.44 4.64
CA HIS A 221 1.86 4.01 5.11
C HIS A 221 2.77 3.73 3.92
N VAL A 222 3.85 4.48 3.87
CA VAL A 222 4.89 4.36 2.88
C VAL A 222 6.11 3.75 3.55
N VAL A 223 6.66 2.71 2.96
CA VAL A 223 7.76 1.99 3.57
C VAL A 223 8.99 2.01 2.68
N GLU A 224 10.14 2.11 3.29
CA GLU A 224 11.44 2.11 2.63
C GLU A 224 12.30 0.98 3.20
N ARG A 225 13.04 0.32 2.32
CA ARG A 225 14.12 -0.56 2.75
C ARG A 225 15.35 0.29 3.02
N SER A 226 15.78 0.38 4.29
CA SER A 226 16.97 1.16 4.68
C SER A 226 18.17 0.85 3.79
N GLY A 227 18.87 1.90 3.33
CA GLY A 227 20.10 1.76 2.56
C GLY A 227 21.25 1.20 3.41
N PHE A 228 22.26 0.65 2.76
CA PHE A 228 23.44 0.05 3.44
C PHE A 228 24.14 1.02 4.42
N ALA A 229 24.16 2.32 4.14
CA ALA A 229 24.78 3.32 5.01
C ALA A 229 23.99 3.53 6.33
N GLU A 230 22.67 3.52 6.28
CA GLU A 230 21.80 3.67 7.45
C GLU A 230 21.77 2.39 8.28
N ALA A 231 21.74 1.21 7.64
CA ALA A 231 21.83 -0.07 8.31
C ALA A 231 23.15 -0.23 9.07
N SER A 232 24.28 0.23 8.51
CA SER A 232 25.58 0.25 9.17
C SER A 232 25.60 1.18 10.38
N ALA A 233 25.03 2.38 10.28
CA ALA A 233 24.92 3.32 11.38
C ALA A 233 24.05 2.81 12.55
N LEU A 234 22.95 2.08 12.22
CA LEU A 234 22.08 1.44 13.22
C LEU A 234 22.83 0.30 13.95
N MET A 235 23.58 -0.52 13.20
CA MET A 235 24.37 -1.63 13.78
C MET A 235 25.53 -1.10 14.64
N ASP A 236 26.17 -0.01 14.25
CA ASP A 236 27.21 0.65 15.05
C ASP A 236 26.65 1.31 16.29
N GLY A 237 25.44 1.87 16.24
CA GLY A 237 24.70 2.38 17.40
C GLY A 237 24.37 1.28 18.42
N LEU A 238 23.91 0.13 17.95
CA LEU A 238 23.62 -1.04 18.80
C LEU A 238 24.88 -1.64 19.44
N ARG A 239 26.01 -1.69 18.71
CA ARG A 239 27.30 -2.14 19.26
C ARG A 239 27.81 -1.22 20.36
N ARG A 240 27.67 0.10 20.22
CA ARG A 240 28.07 1.07 21.25
C ARG A 240 27.22 0.97 22.51
N HIS A 241 25.93 0.69 22.41
CA HIS A 241 25.03 0.48 23.57
C HIS A 241 25.28 -0.87 24.28
N GLY A 242 25.71 -1.89 23.54
CA GLY A 242 26.07 -3.20 24.11
C GLY A 242 27.37 -3.16 24.95
N GLN A 243 28.35 -2.36 24.57
CA GLN A 243 29.61 -2.22 25.29
C GLN A 243 29.48 -1.46 26.62
N HIS A 244 28.56 -0.53 26.75
CA HIS A 244 28.31 0.19 28.00
C HIS A 244 27.59 -0.64 29.10
N ARG A 245 26.92 -1.72 28.71
CA ARG A 245 26.29 -2.65 29.70
C ARG A 245 27.23 -3.71 30.27
N CYS A 246 28.39 -3.93 29.67
CA CYS A 246 29.36 -4.93 30.14
C CYS A 246 30.37 -4.37 31.15
N LEU A 247 30.50 -3.04 31.27
CA LEU A 247 31.46 -2.39 32.16
C LEU A 247 30.88 -1.90 33.51
N SER A 248 29.58 -2.15 33.75
CA SER A 248 28.93 -1.78 35.02
C SER A 248 28.63 -2.98 35.94
N ARG A 249 29.30 -4.13 35.72
CA ARG A 249 29.28 -5.31 36.62
C ARG A 249 30.70 -5.81 36.84
N GLN A 250 31.47 -5.03 37.53
CA GLN A 250 32.62 -5.46 38.35
C GLN A 250 32.62 -4.70 39.68
#